data_efcdc4c7ecf60c05b7a5e0dfa8a4c194
#
_entry.id   efcdc4c7ecf60c05b7a5e0dfa8a4c194
#
_cell.length_a   1.000
_cell.length_b   1.000
_cell.length_c   1.000
_cell.angle_alpha   90.00
_cell.angle_beta   90.00
_cell.angle_gamma   90.00
#
_symmetry.space_group_name_H-M   'P 1'
#
loop_
_entity.id
_entity.type
_entity.pdbx_description
1 polymer ?
#
loop_
_entity_poly.entity_id
_entity_poly.type
_entity_poly.pdbx_seq_one_letter_code
_entity_poly.pdbx_strand_id
1 'polypeptide(L)'
;MLIWPILSGVLYFLSFPPYGFWFLIFPALFFFYKFAIENEKSFISGFIFGSVAYGVVLIGIQSIGYEAWIPLMILMGSMYGLFARVLSYVGAKTDNNFFVLVAVVSTFDLIRAYFPFGGFPWGYPSTVLIGDLTKNFFRTYGPIGFSLVIESLVLLLVLSLLKSNKDSGLFNFYYFKYLLIYFFIFGFTFLQATPTVEDRNIEISIIQGNSPCPGAKNKCSNERQRIYDSHLSLTQSLSTEQVSSGNLNPRLIVWAESSSGFSNDPLIHDRVLKQISKESIRLGSYFLIGGDRPIADNYFENYGIFISKATLNNSGEIVGQYLKQHPVPFGEYIPFRRYLEWIPPLSLVPRDMIRGNEEKIFIIEENNIKISPVISFEGSFERYIRRSVQSGAELIVILTNQASYGESGMSDQFILMSRANAISNYRDVVHAAITGKSAFISGINGEVYSSTELFTADTSTEVLNAYSYKTIYSIWGNYLNYIMISLGLIYFLRFGENKKFNHKNIANHIFSDRRAI
;
A
#
# COMPACT_ATOMS: atom_id res chain seq x y z
N MET A 1 14.31 17.72 25.15
CA MET A 1 13.77 18.18 23.86
C MET A 1 13.64 17.06 22.83
N LEU A 2 14.63 16.16 22.66
CA LEU A 2 14.59 15.07 21.67
C LEU A 2 13.72 13.87 22.06
N ILE A 3 13.37 13.71 23.33
CA ILE A 3 12.62 12.54 23.85
C ILE A 3 11.22 12.41 23.23
N TRP A 4 10.56 13.54 22.96
CA TRP A 4 9.19 13.52 22.45
C TRP A 4 9.08 13.08 20.98
N PRO A 5 9.93 13.56 20.04
CA PRO A 5 9.95 13.02 18.68
C PRO A 5 10.25 11.52 18.65
N ILE A 6 11.15 11.02 19.53
CA ILE A 6 11.41 9.60 19.67
C ILE A 6 10.16 8.88 20.18
N LEU A 7 9.55 9.37 21.27
CA LEU A 7 8.31 8.78 21.81
C LEU A 7 7.19 8.75 20.74
N SER A 8 7.00 9.84 20.00
CA SER A 8 6.03 9.92 18.91
C SER A 8 6.28 8.85 17.85
N GLY A 9 7.56 8.67 17.42
CA GLY A 9 7.94 7.63 16.48
C GLY A 9 7.71 6.22 17.02
N VAL A 10 8.00 6.00 18.32
CA VAL A 10 7.73 4.73 19.01
C VAL A 10 6.24 4.41 19.03
N LEU A 11 5.40 5.36 19.42
CA LEU A 11 3.95 5.20 19.43
C LEU A 11 3.41 4.92 18.03
N TYR A 12 4.00 5.55 17.01
CA TYR A 12 3.61 5.35 15.62
C TYR A 12 3.85 3.92 15.17
N PHE A 13 5.07 3.38 15.31
CA PHE A 13 5.32 2.02 14.86
C PHE A 13 4.58 0.97 15.69
N LEU A 14 4.36 1.20 16.99
CA LEU A 14 3.57 0.29 17.82
C LEU A 14 2.11 0.19 17.39
N SER A 15 1.61 1.15 16.61
CA SER A 15 0.26 1.08 16.06
C SER A 15 0.14 0.12 14.86
N PHE A 16 1.25 -0.27 14.25
CA PHE A 16 1.30 -1.20 13.12
C PHE A 16 1.64 -2.63 13.54
N PRO A 17 1.33 -3.65 12.70
CA PRO A 17 1.84 -5.00 12.91
C PRO A 17 3.39 -5.04 13.00
N PRO A 18 3.94 -5.94 13.81
CA PRO A 18 3.26 -7.03 14.51
C PRO A 18 2.55 -6.62 15.82
N TYR A 19 2.70 -5.40 16.30
CA TYR A 19 2.17 -4.96 17.60
C TYR A 19 0.66 -4.65 17.56
N GLY A 20 0.21 -3.86 16.57
CA GLY A 20 -1.21 -3.63 16.28
C GLY A 20 -1.98 -2.79 17.31
N PHE A 21 -1.30 -1.98 18.15
CA PHE A 21 -1.94 -1.08 19.12
C PHE A 21 -2.51 0.15 18.40
N TRP A 22 -3.51 -0.05 17.55
CA TRP A 22 -4.08 0.95 16.63
C TRP A 22 -4.37 2.32 17.28
N PHE A 23 -4.81 2.35 18.55
CA PHE A 23 -5.14 3.59 19.25
C PHE A 23 -3.93 4.49 19.52
N LEU A 24 -2.70 3.95 19.46
CA LEU A 24 -1.46 4.71 19.65
C LEU A 24 -1.17 5.66 18.49
N ILE A 25 -1.83 5.48 17.34
CA ILE A 25 -1.69 6.39 16.20
C ILE A 25 -2.09 7.83 16.57
N PHE A 26 -3.13 8.01 17.41
CA PHE A 26 -3.59 9.33 17.80
C PHE A 26 -2.59 10.11 18.67
N PRO A 27 -2.07 9.58 19.78
CA PRO A 27 -1.02 10.27 20.54
C PRO A 27 0.28 10.40 19.75
N ALA A 28 0.62 9.46 18.86
CA ALA A 28 1.77 9.60 17.98
C ALA A 28 1.67 10.85 17.11
N LEU A 29 0.56 11.01 16.38
CA LEU A 29 0.30 12.18 15.54
C LEU A 29 0.18 13.47 16.36
N PHE A 30 -0.45 13.40 17.55
CA PHE A 30 -0.59 14.54 18.45
C PHE A 30 0.78 15.11 18.84
N PHE A 31 1.68 14.28 19.33
CA PHE A 31 3.03 14.73 19.67
C PHE A 31 3.78 15.23 18.44
N PHE A 32 3.69 14.53 17.30
CA PHE A 32 4.32 14.97 16.05
C PHE A 32 3.89 16.39 15.67
N TYR A 33 2.58 16.65 15.54
CA TYR A 33 2.08 17.96 15.13
C TYR A 33 2.39 19.05 16.16
N LYS A 34 2.29 18.74 17.44
CA LYS A 34 2.65 19.68 18.51
C LYS A 34 4.09 20.16 18.35
N PHE A 35 5.05 19.22 18.18
CA PHE A 35 6.46 19.60 18.02
C PHE A 35 6.76 20.24 16.68
N ALA A 36 6.11 19.79 15.62
CA ALA A 36 6.28 20.40 14.30
C ALA A 36 5.90 21.88 14.30
N ILE A 37 4.89 22.28 15.09
CA ILE A 37 4.38 23.65 15.14
C ILE A 37 5.13 24.52 16.17
N GLU A 38 5.40 23.99 17.37
CA GLU A 38 5.99 24.79 18.46
C GLU A 38 7.52 24.89 18.42
N ASN A 39 8.20 23.98 17.74
CA ASN A 39 9.65 23.87 17.86
C ASN A 39 10.39 24.60 16.73
N GLU A 40 11.32 25.48 17.09
CA GLU A 40 12.22 26.12 16.11
C GLU A 40 13.08 25.10 15.34
N LYS A 41 13.43 23.96 15.97
CA LYS A 41 14.17 22.84 15.37
C LYS A 41 13.23 21.79 14.76
N SER A 42 12.13 22.22 14.15
CA SER A 42 11.09 21.35 13.59
C SER A 42 11.62 20.32 12.60
N PHE A 43 12.62 20.66 11.77
CA PHE A 43 13.25 19.70 10.86
C PHE A 43 13.86 18.52 11.63
N ILE A 44 14.65 18.78 12.68
CA ILE A 44 15.32 17.74 13.46
C ILE A 44 14.28 16.86 14.17
N SER A 45 13.24 17.47 14.72
CA SER A 45 12.15 16.73 15.37
C SER A 45 11.41 15.84 14.39
N GLY A 46 11.08 16.33 13.21
CA GLY A 46 10.46 15.53 12.14
C GLY A 46 11.37 14.44 11.61
N PHE A 47 12.66 14.72 11.44
CA PHE A 47 13.65 13.73 11.02
C PHE A 47 13.76 12.57 12.01
N ILE A 48 13.83 12.87 13.31
CA ILE A 48 13.89 11.84 14.36
C ILE A 48 12.61 11.02 14.37
N PHE A 49 11.45 11.68 14.34
CA PHE A 49 10.17 10.99 14.27
C PHE A 49 10.11 10.01 13.09
N GLY A 50 10.37 10.49 11.87
CA GLY A 50 10.30 9.69 10.65
C GLY A 50 11.32 8.54 10.66
N SER A 51 12.55 8.80 11.14
CA SER A 51 13.58 7.76 11.23
C SER A 51 13.22 6.67 12.24
N VAL A 52 12.70 7.03 13.42
CA VAL A 52 12.29 6.05 14.44
C VAL A 52 11.06 5.28 13.98
N ALA A 53 10.01 5.96 13.51
CA ALA A 53 8.77 5.34 13.06
C ALA A 53 9.03 4.34 11.92
N TYR A 54 9.64 4.82 10.84
CA TYR A 54 9.84 4.00 9.64
C TYR A 54 11.06 3.07 9.73
N GLY A 55 12.04 3.38 10.56
CA GLY A 55 13.13 2.45 10.86
C GLY A 55 12.61 1.13 11.42
N VAL A 56 11.58 1.17 12.27
CA VAL A 56 10.99 -0.06 12.85
C VAL A 56 9.86 -0.61 11.98
N VAL A 57 8.96 0.22 11.43
CA VAL A 57 7.90 -0.23 10.51
C VAL A 57 8.49 -1.02 9.34
N LEU A 58 9.67 -0.62 8.84
CA LEU A 58 10.34 -1.24 7.69
C LEU A 58 11.50 -2.15 8.09
N ILE A 59 11.51 -2.65 9.33
CA ILE A 59 12.62 -3.45 9.86
C ILE A 59 12.91 -4.70 9.04
N GLY A 60 11.89 -5.28 8.39
CA GLY A 60 12.04 -6.45 7.53
C GLY A 60 12.94 -6.21 6.31
N ILE A 61 13.14 -4.95 5.89
CA ILE A 61 14.08 -4.62 4.80
C ILE A 61 15.54 -4.94 5.20
N GLN A 62 15.85 -5.07 6.47
CA GLN A 62 17.18 -5.53 6.94
C GLN A 62 17.54 -6.92 6.41
N SER A 63 16.56 -7.78 6.13
CA SER A 63 16.83 -9.11 5.54
C SER A 63 17.37 -9.01 4.11
N ILE A 64 17.07 -7.94 3.38
CA ILE A 64 17.71 -7.61 2.10
C ILE A 64 19.13 -7.08 2.34
N GLY A 65 19.31 -6.17 3.33
CA GLY A 65 20.58 -5.60 3.74
C GLY A 65 20.43 -4.27 4.46
N TYR A 66 21.40 -3.96 5.33
CA TYR A 66 21.47 -2.64 5.97
C TYR A 66 21.65 -1.53 4.94
N GLU A 67 22.29 -1.83 3.82
CA GLU A 67 22.49 -0.97 2.66
C GLU A 67 21.19 -0.59 1.95
N ALA A 68 20.10 -1.32 2.15
CA ALA A 68 18.76 -0.97 1.69
C ALA A 68 17.95 -0.27 2.79
N TRP A 69 18.01 -0.79 4.01
CA TRP A 69 17.21 -0.32 5.13
C TRP A 69 17.60 1.06 5.64
N ILE A 70 18.93 1.32 5.84
CA ILE A 70 19.42 2.60 6.38
C ILE A 70 19.11 3.78 5.45
N PRO A 71 19.39 3.73 4.11
CA PRO A 71 19.01 4.81 3.22
C PRO A 71 17.51 5.09 3.18
N LEU A 72 16.67 4.04 3.23
CA LEU A 72 15.22 4.19 3.27
C LEU A 72 14.74 4.86 4.57
N MET A 73 15.30 4.47 5.72
CA MET A 73 15.05 5.11 7.01
C MET A 73 15.44 6.60 6.99
N ILE A 74 16.62 6.93 6.42
CA ILE A 74 17.09 8.32 6.29
C ILE A 74 16.18 9.11 5.33
N LEU A 75 15.74 8.50 4.22
CA LEU A 75 14.82 9.12 3.27
C LEU A 75 13.50 9.48 3.98
N MET A 76 12.90 8.54 4.70
CA MET A 76 11.66 8.79 5.44
C MET A 76 11.84 9.84 6.52
N GLY A 77 12.94 9.77 7.28
CA GLY A 77 13.33 10.81 8.24
C GLY A 77 13.43 12.19 7.59
N SER A 78 14.10 12.28 6.44
CA SER A 78 14.27 13.55 5.71
C SER A 78 12.94 14.10 5.20
N MET A 79 12.07 13.25 4.66
CA MET A 79 10.73 13.65 4.21
C MET A 79 9.89 14.21 5.36
N TYR A 80 9.85 13.53 6.52
CA TYR A 80 9.15 14.03 7.71
C TYR A 80 9.81 15.26 8.33
N GLY A 81 11.15 15.36 8.25
CA GLY A 81 11.88 16.57 8.65
C GLY A 81 11.49 17.78 7.82
N LEU A 82 11.48 17.63 6.49
CA LEU A 82 11.04 18.68 5.57
C LEU A 82 9.57 19.03 5.79
N PHE A 83 8.71 18.03 5.94
CA PHE A 83 7.29 18.24 6.23
C PHE A 83 7.09 19.06 7.51
N ALA A 84 7.72 18.66 8.62
CA ALA A 84 7.65 19.40 9.88
C ALA A 84 8.17 20.84 9.74
N ARG A 85 9.24 21.04 8.98
CA ARG A 85 9.79 22.38 8.71
C ARG A 85 8.83 23.26 7.91
N VAL A 86 8.22 22.70 6.85
CA VAL A 86 7.24 23.42 6.04
C VAL A 86 6.00 23.76 6.87
N LEU A 87 5.51 22.78 7.66
CA LEU A 87 4.35 22.99 8.53
C LEU A 87 4.59 24.11 9.55
N SER A 88 5.75 24.12 10.21
CA SER A 88 6.18 25.18 11.14
C SER A 88 6.26 26.55 10.46
N TYR A 89 6.93 26.61 9.30
CA TYR A 89 7.14 27.85 8.57
C TYR A 89 5.83 28.47 8.06
N VAL A 90 4.99 27.64 7.46
CA VAL A 90 3.68 28.06 6.94
C VAL A 90 2.75 28.43 8.11
N GLY A 91 2.76 27.66 9.19
CA GLY A 91 1.99 27.95 10.39
C GLY A 91 2.33 29.31 10.98
N ALA A 92 3.61 29.62 11.15
CA ALA A 92 4.06 30.92 11.63
C ALA A 92 3.63 32.10 10.72
N LYS A 93 3.63 31.89 9.40
CA LYS A 93 3.19 32.92 8.44
C LYS A 93 1.69 33.14 8.39
N THR A 94 0.90 32.13 8.67
CA THR A 94 -0.56 32.16 8.53
C THR A 94 -1.31 32.17 9.87
N ASP A 95 -0.58 32.42 10.98
CA ASP A 95 -1.13 32.36 12.35
C ASP A 95 -1.81 31.02 12.63
N ASN A 96 -1.16 29.95 12.21
CA ASN A 96 -1.65 28.58 12.32
C ASN A 96 -3.05 28.40 11.73
N ASN A 97 -3.30 28.99 10.55
CA ASN A 97 -4.59 28.81 9.90
C ASN A 97 -4.84 27.35 9.55
N PHE A 98 -5.97 26.83 10.02
CA PHE A 98 -6.31 25.43 9.91
C PHE A 98 -6.32 24.91 8.44
N PHE A 99 -7.01 25.61 7.53
CA PHE A 99 -7.10 25.16 6.12
C PHE A 99 -5.74 25.13 5.41
N VAL A 100 -4.89 26.11 5.73
CA VAL A 100 -3.56 26.15 5.13
C VAL A 100 -2.68 25.03 5.65
N LEU A 101 -2.75 24.72 6.95
CA LEU A 101 -1.98 23.61 7.51
C LEU A 101 -2.49 22.25 7.04
N VAL A 102 -3.81 22.06 6.91
CA VAL A 102 -4.39 20.83 6.32
C VAL A 102 -3.98 20.69 4.85
N ALA A 103 -3.87 21.78 4.09
CA ALA A 103 -3.33 21.74 2.73
C ALA A 103 -1.86 21.29 2.68
N VAL A 104 -1.05 21.70 3.66
CA VAL A 104 0.35 21.23 3.78
C VAL A 104 0.40 19.75 4.09
N VAL A 105 -0.43 19.25 5.04
CA VAL A 105 -0.56 17.81 5.34
C VAL A 105 -0.96 17.04 4.09
N SER A 106 -2.04 17.47 3.43
CA SER A 106 -2.55 16.85 2.21
C SER A 106 -1.52 16.79 1.07
N THR A 107 -0.76 17.88 0.90
CA THR A 107 0.33 17.94 -0.09
C THR A 107 1.43 16.93 0.24
N PHE A 108 1.81 16.83 1.51
CA PHE A 108 2.82 15.87 1.95
C PHE A 108 2.38 14.41 1.70
N ASP A 109 1.13 14.08 2.01
CA ASP A 109 0.59 12.73 1.78
C ASP A 109 0.61 12.36 0.30
N LEU A 110 0.20 13.28 -0.58
CA LEU A 110 0.27 13.06 -2.02
C LEU A 110 1.72 12.99 -2.53
N ILE A 111 2.62 13.84 -2.03
CA ILE A 111 4.05 13.74 -2.38
C ILE A 111 4.56 12.35 -2.01
N ARG A 112 4.28 11.86 -0.82
CA ARG A 112 4.71 10.53 -0.36
C ARG A 112 4.12 9.39 -1.22
N ALA A 113 2.90 9.57 -1.74
CA ALA A 113 2.26 8.59 -2.61
C ALA A 113 2.87 8.51 -4.02
N TYR A 114 3.52 9.59 -4.51
CA TYR A 114 3.98 9.68 -5.89
C TYR A 114 5.48 9.95 -6.05
N PHE A 115 6.19 10.40 -5.02
CA PHE A 115 7.58 10.82 -5.08
C PHE A 115 8.38 10.33 -3.84
N PRO A 116 9.69 9.96 -3.98
CA PRO A 116 10.43 9.77 -5.23
C PRO A 116 10.11 8.43 -5.90
N PHE A 117 10.56 8.23 -7.13
CA PHE A 117 10.50 6.97 -7.88
C PHE A 117 9.10 6.31 -7.97
N GLY A 118 8.05 7.11 -7.95
CA GLY A 118 6.66 6.64 -7.96
C GLY A 118 6.03 6.57 -6.57
N GLY A 119 6.78 6.94 -5.52
CA GLY A 119 6.29 7.06 -4.16
C GLY A 119 6.46 5.82 -3.28
N PHE A 120 6.08 6.01 -2.01
CA PHE A 120 6.14 4.97 -0.99
C PHE A 120 4.90 5.06 -0.07
N PRO A 121 3.78 4.38 -0.41
CA PRO A 121 2.50 4.49 0.28
C PRO A 121 2.41 3.61 1.54
N TRP A 122 3.52 3.20 2.12
CA TRP A 122 3.57 2.34 3.30
C TRP A 122 3.27 3.13 4.58
N GLY A 123 2.48 2.56 5.50
CA GLY A 123 2.28 3.14 6.83
C GLY A 123 1.40 4.39 6.86
N TYR A 124 0.28 4.45 6.13
CA TYR A 124 -0.73 5.50 6.31
C TYR A 124 -1.53 5.28 7.60
N PRO A 125 -1.81 6.35 8.38
CA PRO A 125 -2.55 6.25 9.64
C PRO A 125 -3.91 5.56 9.55
N SER A 126 -4.62 5.71 8.43
CA SER A 126 -5.91 5.06 8.22
C SER A 126 -5.84 3.54 8.24
N THR A 127 -4.73 2.96 7.76
CA THR A 127 -4.63 1.50 7.57
C THR A 127 -4.70 0.72 8.88
N VAL A 128 -4.34 1.33 10.03
CA VAL A 128 -4.49 0.67 11.34
C VAL A 128 -5.91 0.73 11.89
N LEU A 129 -6.82 1.47 11.25
CA LEU A 129 -8.20 1.69 11.69
C LEU A 129 -9.23 0.89 10.86
N ILE A 130 -8.81 -0.18 10.20
CA ILE A 130 -9.67 -1.00 9.34
C ILE A 130 -10.69 -1.78 10.18
N GLY A 131 -11.97 -1.57 9.90
CA GLY A 131 -13.07 -2.29 10.55
C GLY A 131 -14.45 -1.79 10.11
N ASP A 132 -15.50 -2.41 10.65
CA ASP A 132 -16.88 -2.09 10.27
C ASP A 132 -17.27 -0.63 10.50
N LEU A 133 -16.76 0.00 11.55
CA LEU A 133 -17.06 1.40 11.87
C LEU A 133 -16.41 2.37 10.88
N THR A 134 -15.34 1.97 10.22
CA THR A 134 -14.52 2.85 9.38
C THR A 134 -14.62 2.55 7.89
N LYS A 135 -15.24 1.44 7.51
CA LYS A 135 -15.35 1.01 6.09
C LYS A 135 -15.91 2.11 5.17
N ASN A 136 -16.89 2.89 5.62
CA ASN A 136 -17.46 3.94 4.81
C ASN A 136 -16.50 5.12 4.57
N PHE A 137 -15.56 5.38 5.49
CA PHE A 137 -14.50 6.36 5.25
C PHE A 137 -13.55 5.92 4.14
N PHE A 138 -13.17 4.65 4.13
CA PHE A 138 -12.37 4.09 3.04
C PHE A 138 -13.08 4.15 1.69
N ARG A 139 -14.37 3.77 1.63
CA ARG A 139 -15.18 3.82 0.40
C ARG A 139 -15.40 5.24 -0.11
N THR A 140 -15.40 6.22 0.79
CA THR A 140 -15.61 7.63 0.46
C THR A 140 -14.30 8.31 0.08
N TYR A 141 -13.28 8.21 0.92
CA TYR A 141 -12.06 9.02 0.84
C TYR A 141 -10.82 8.24 0.41
N GLY A 142 -10.87 6.92 0.39
CA GLY A 142 -9.70 6.06 0.20
C GLY A 142 -8.72 6.10 1.37
N PRO A 143 -7.61 5.34 1.30
CA PRO A 143 -6.65 5.27 2.40
C PRO A 143 -5.98 6.62 2.68
N ILE A 144 -5.56 7.37 1.66
CA ILE A 144 -4.89 8.67 1.80
C ILE A 144 -5.88 9.73 2.32
N GLY A 145 -7.06 9.82 1.71
CA GLY A 145 -8.07 10.80 2.14
C GLY A 145 -8.59 10.54 3.56
N PHE A 146 -8.74 9.28 3.97
CA PHE A 146 -9.10 8.96 5.33
C PHE A 146 -7.96 9.24 6.32
N SER A 147 -6.69 9.03 5.93
CA SER A 147 -5.54 9.49 6.74
C SER A 147 -5.58 10.98 6.94
N LEU A 148 -5.86 11.78 5.90
CA LEU A 148 -6.01 13.22 6.01
C LEU A 148 -7.12 13.62 7.00
N VAL A 149 -8.26 12.90 7.03
CA VAL A 149 -9.33 13.15 8.02
C VAL A 149 -8.80 12.95 9.44
N ILE A 150 -8.10 11.85 9.72
CA ILE A 150 -7.51 11.56 11.03
C ILE A 150 -6.48 12.62 11.41
N GLU A 151 -5.53 12.89 10.54
CA GLU A 151 -4.43 13.82 10.77
C GLU A 151 -4.94 15.25 10.99
N SER A 152 -5.92 15.68 10.22
CA SER A 152 -6.51 17.01 10.36
C SER A 152 -7.35 17.16 11.65
N LEU A 153 -8.03 16.10 12.12
CA LEU A 153 -8.68 16.09 13.42
C LEU A 153 -7.67 16.23 14.56
N VAL A 154 -6.57 15.48 14.51
CA VAL A 154 -5.50 15.59 15.52
C VAL A 154 -4.84 16.97 15.46
N LEU A 155 -4.58 17.50 14.26
CA LEU A 155 -4.06 18.85 14.07
C LEU A 155 -5.00 19.90 14.66
N LEU A 156 -6.30 19.77 14.45
CA LEU A 156 -7.32 20.67 15.04
C LEU A 156 -7.26 20.67 16.57
N LEU A 157 -7.11 19.50 17.19
CA LEU A 157 -6.94 19.36 18.63
C LEU A 157 -5.66 20.08 19.11
N VAL A 158 -4.53 19.86 18.44
CA VAL A 158 -3.26 20.52 18.76
C VAL A 158 -3.41 22.04 18.68
N LEU A 159 -3.97 22.57 17.59
CA LEU A 159 -4.17 24.01 17.42
C LEU A 159 -5.10 24.62 18.48
N SER A 160 -6.15 23.88 18.85
CA SER A 160 -7.07 24.29 19.91
C SER A 160 -6.37 24.44 21.27
N LEU A 161 -5.50 23.50 21.61
CA LEU A 161 -4.74 23.54 22.87
C LEU A 161 -3.66 24.64 22.87
N LEU A 162 -2.95 24.83 21.74
CA LEU A 162 -1.93 25.87 21.64
C LEU A 162 -2.49 27.29 21.78
N LYS A 163 -3.69 27.54 21.29
CA LYS A 163 -4.34 28.85 21.38
C LYS A 163 -5.01 29.08 22.73
N SER A 164 -5.52 28.02 23.38
CA SER A 164 -6.08 28.05 24.72
C SER A 164 -5.07 28.52 25.77
N ASN A 165 -3.84 28.07 25.69
CA ASN A 165 -2.75 28.50 26.61
C ASN A 165 -2.44 30.01 26.52
N LYS A 166 -2.86 30.72 25.45
CA LYS A 166 -2.69 32.17 25.30
C LYS A 166 -3.85 32.98 25.84
N ASP A 167 -5.06 32.40 25.85
CA ASP A 167 -6.31 33.14 26.10
C ASP A 167 -7.09 32.67 27.38
N SER A 168 -6.42 31.99 28.32
CA SER A 168 -6.93 31.58 29.65
C SER A 168 -8.22 30.73 29.70
N GLY A 169 -8.62 30.06 28.65
CA GLY A 169 -9.76 29.12 28.61
C GLY A 169 -9.36 27.72 28.15
N LEU A 170 -9.98 26.67 28.73
CA LEU A 170 -9.66 25.26 28.43
C LEU A 170 -9.90 24.87 26.96
N PHE A 171 -10.82 25.57 26.26
CA PHE A 171 -11.14 25.37 24.85
C PHE A 171 -11.41 26.69 24.14
N ASN A 172 -10.74 26.94 23.02
CA ASN A 172 -11.05 28.11 22.23
C ASN A 172 -12.20 27.83 21.27
N PHE A 173 -13.36 28.49 21.50
CA PHE A 173 -14.56 28.38 20.66
C PHE A 173 -14.33 28.72 19.19
N TYR A 174 -13.22 29.40 18.86
CA TYR A 174 -12.84 29.69 17.49
C TYR A 174 -12.72 28.43 16.62
N TYR A 175 -12.26 27.31 17.20
CA TYR A 175 -12.10 26.06 16.48
C TYR A 175 -13.37 25.21 16.41
N PHE A 176 -14.40 25.53 17.21
CA PHE A 176 -15.67 24.81 17.21
C PHE A 176 -16.36 24.82 15.83
N LYS A 177 -16.26 25.93 15.09
CA LYS A 177 -16.79 26.02 13.71
C LYS A 177 -16.21 24.93 12.76
N TYR A 178 -14.99 24.48 13.01
CA TYR A 178 -14.38 23.42 12.19
C TYR A 178 -14.95 22.04 12.50
N LEU A 179 -15.47 21.80 13.71
CA LEU A 179 -16.15 20.56 14.05
C LEU A 179 -17.42 20.36 13.22
N LEU A 180 -18.10 21.44 12.80
CA LEU A 180 -19.23 21.36 11.87
C LEU A 180 -18.81 20.78 10.52
N ILE A 181 -17.60 21.09 10.03
CA ILE A 181 -17.08 20.52 8.80
C ILE A 181 -16.93 19.01 8.95
N TYR A 182 -16.39 18.55 10.08
CA TYR A 182 -16.28 17.12 10.34
C TYR A 182 -17.63 16.44 10.49
N PHE A 183 -18.62 17.11 11.07
CA PHE A 183 -19.99 16.59 11.08
C PHE A 183 -20.50 16.31 9.66
N PHE A 184 -20.26 17.23 8.71
CA PHE A 184 -20.59 17.00 7.31
C PHE A 184 -19.72 15.92 6.65
N ILE A 185 -18.40 15.89 6.91
CA ILE A 185 -17.50 14.85 6.41
C ILE A 185 -17.97 13.48 6.91
N PHE A 186 -18.28 13.34 8.20
CA PHE A 186 -18.80 12.10 8.78
C PHE A 186 -20.19 11.77 8.21
N GLY A 187 -21.11 12.73 8.19
CA GLY A 187 -22.46 12.54 7.65
C GLY A 187 -22.46 12.07 6.20
N PHE A 188 -21.57 12.62 5.39
CA PHE A 188 -21.44 12.25 3.98
C PHE A 188 -21.04 10.77 3.78
N THR A 189 -20.28 10.18 4.71
CA THR A 189 -19.92 8.75 4.61
C THR A 189 -21.12 7.82 4.75
N PHE A 190 -22.18 8.25 5.43
CA PHE A 190 -23.40 7.44 5.63
C PHE A 190 -24.40 7.55 4.46
N LEU A 191 -24.19 8.46 3.52
CA LEU A 191 -25.02 8.59 2.34
C LEU A 191 -24.72 7.55 1.25
N GLN A 192 -23.70 6.72 1.44
CA GLN A 192 -23.39 5.64 0.51
C GLN A 192 -24.47 4.56 0.55
N ALA A 193 -25.01 4.23 -0.61
CA ALA A 193 -25.90 3.09 -0.76
C ALA A 193 -25.17 1.81 -0.36
N THR A 194 -25.86 0.92 0.35
CA THR A 194 -25.40 -0.46 0.52
C THR A 194 -25.58 -1.17 -0.82
N PRO A 195 -24.50 -1.66 -1.45
CA PRO A 195 -24.61 -2.36 -2.71
C PRO A 195 -25.45 -3.63 -2.53
N THR A 196 -26.28 -3.93 -3.50
CA THR A 196 -26.88 -5.26 -3.62
C THR A 196 -25.78 -6.24 -4.00
N VAL A 197 -25.69 -7.35 -3.28
CA VAL A 197 -24.75 -8.44 -3.62
C VAL A 197 -25.26 -9.11 -4.89
N GLU A 198 -24.46 -9.09 -5.94
CA GLU A 198 -24.72 -9.86 -7.14
C GLU A 198 -24.36 -11.32 -6.83
N ASP A 199 -25.25 -12.25 -7.19
CA ASP A 199 -25.03 -13.69 -6.94
C ASP A 199 -24.14 -14.30 -8.03
N ARG A 200 -22.91 -13.74 -8.17
CA ARG A 200 -21.88 -14.22 -9.09
C ARG A 200 -20.64 -14.59 -8.29
N ASN A 201 -20.44 -15.88 -8.13
CA ASN A 201 -19.40 -16.45 -7.29
C ASN A 201 -18.34 -17.17 -8.12
N ILE A 202 -17.13 -17.18 -7.58
CA ILE A 202 -16.01 -17.94 -8.12
C ILE A 202 -15.26 -18.61 -6.97
N GLU A 203 -14.94 -19.89 -7.14
CA GLU A 203 -14.04 -20.58 -6.24
C GLU A 203 -12.60 -20.31 -6.63
N ILE A 204 -11.77 -19.87 -5.67
CA ILE A 204 -10.37 -19.56 -5.92
C ILE A 204 -9.51 -20.35 -4.93
N SER A 205 -8.50 -21.05 -5.48
CA SER A 205 -7.46 -21.69 -4.69
C SER A 205 -6.14 -20.94 -4.85
N ILE A 206 -5.57 -20.45 -3.75
CA ILE A 206 -4.21 -19.91 -3.71
C ILE A 206 -3.25 -21.07 -3.46
N ILE A 207 -2.16 -21.10 -4.23
CA ILE A 207 -1.06 -22.03 -4.05
C ILE A 207 0.14 -21.27 -3.52
N GLN A 208 0.52 -21.49 -2.28
CA GLN A 208 1.71 -20.95 -1.64
C GLN A 208 2.81 -22.01 -1.65
N GLY A 209 3.67 -21.99 -2.69
CA GLY A 209 4.65 -23.06 -2.88
C GLY A 209 5.85 -23.00 -1.93
N ASN A 210 6.04 -21.87 -1.25
CA ASN A 210 7.20 -21.53 -0.42
C ASN A 210 8.53 -21.51 -1.20
N SER A 211 9.48 -20.69 -0.77
CA SER A 211 10.85 -20.70 -1.27
C SER A 211 11.72 -21.54 -0.34
N PRO A 212 12.53 -22.45 -0.87
CA PRO A 212 13.49 -23.20 -0.05
C PRO A 212 14.61 -22.33 0.54
N CYS A 213 14.74 -21.10 0.02
CA CYS A 213 15.75 -20.13 0.42
C CYS A 213 15.12 -18.75 0.63
N PRO A 214 14.39 -18.56 1.72
CA PRO A 214 13.81 -17.26 1.99
C PRO A 214 14.91 -16.20 2.20
N GLY A 215 14.78 -15.08 1.48
CA GLY A 215 15.65 -13.92 1.61
C GLY A 215 16.61 -13.71 0.42
N ALA A 216 16.84 -12.44 0.09
CA ALA A 216 17.60 -12.03 -1.10
C ALA A 216 19.07 -12.47 -1.10
N LYS A 217 19.64 -12.78 0.06
CA LYS A 217 21.06 -13.16 0.23
C LYS A 217 21.31 -14.66 0.15
N ASN A 218 20.28 -15.48 0.33
CA ASN A 218 20.41 -16.93 0.34
C ASN A 218 20.32 -17.47 -1.09
N LYS A 219 21.37 -18.11 -1.58
CA LYS A 219 21.36 -18.79 -2.88
C LYS A 219 21.27 -20.29 -2.67
N CYS A 220 20.17 -20.89 -3.08
CA CYS A 220 20.04 -22.35 -3.17
C CYS A 220 20.23 -22.81 -4.61
N SER A 221 20.86 -23.97 -4.76
CA SER A 221 20.86 -24.64 -6.05
C SER A 221 19.44 -25.00 -6.47
N ASN A 222 19.12 -24.72 -7.74
CA ASN A 222 17.84 -25.06 -8.37
C ASN A 222 16.59 -24.46 -7.66
N GLU A 223 16.73 -23.31 -6.98
CA GLU A 223 15.63 -22.68 -6.25
C GLU A 223 14.36 -22.52 -7.11
N ARG A 224 14.48 -21.97 -8.31
CA ARG A 224 13.35 -21.75 -9.22
C ARG A 224 12.62 -23.05 -9.60
N GLN A 225 13.37 -24.13 -9.85
CA GLN A 225 12.78 -25.44 -10.13
C GLN A 225 12.04 -25.97 -8.93
N ARG A 226 12.60 -25.83 -7.74
CA ARG A 226 11.97 -26.30 -6.48
C ARG A 226 10.70 -25.51 -6.16
N ILE A 227 10.68 -24.20 -6.41
CA ILE A 227 9.46 -23.37 -6.27
C ILE A 227 8.39 -23.85 -7.23
N TYR A 228 8.72 -24.05 -8.51
CA TYR A 228 7.79 -24.55 -9.51
C TYR A 228 7.24 -25.94 -9.15
N ASP A 229 8.11 -26.89 -8.78
CA ASP A 229 7.72 -28.25 -8.42
C ASP A 229 6.81 -28.27 -7.18
N SER A 230 7.06 -27.40 -6.19
CA SER A 230 6.22 -27.24 -5.02
C SER A 230 4.82 -26.72 -5.40
N HIS A 231 4.72 -25.68 -6.23
CA HIS A 231 3.43 -25.18 -6.70
C HIS A 231 2.65 -26.26 -7.49
N LEU A 232 3.34 -26.97 -8.37
CA LEU A 232 2.74 -28.07 -9.14
C LEU A 232 2.25 -29.19 -8.23
N SER A 233 3.07 -29.64 -7.28
CA SER A 233 2.74 -30.70 -6.32
C SER A 233 1.53 -30.33 -5.45
N LEU A 234 1.49 -29.10 -4.92
CA LEU A 234 0.35 -28.61 -4.15
C LEU A 234 -0.91 -28.50 -5.01
N THR A 235 -0.78 -28.08 -6.28
CA THR A 235 -1.91 -28.07 -7.21
C THR A 235 -2.44 -29.49 -7.44
N GLN A 236 -1.56 -30.47 -7.56
CA GLN A 236 -1.93 -31.88 -7.73
C GLN A 236 -2.63 -32.47 -6.51
N SER A 237 -2.38 -31.95 -5.31
CA SER A 237 -3.04 -32.37 -4.08
C SER A 237 -4.47 -31.83 -3.91
N LEU A 238 -4.88 -30.82 -4.70
CA LEU A 238 -6.23 -30.26 -4.61
C LEU A 238 -7.29 -31.31 -4.98
N SER A 239 -8.38 -31.31 -4.20
CA SER A 239 -9.52 -32.20 -4.40
C SER A 239 -10.24 -31.92 -5.72
N THR A 240 -10.77 -32.99 -6.32
CA THR A 240 -11.64 -32.98 -7.50
C THR A 240 -13.13 -33.17 -7.13
N GLU A 241 -13.47 -33.22 -5.86
CA GLU A 241 -14.83 -33.53 -5.42
C GLU A 241 -15.89 -32.57 -5.94
N GLN A 242 -15.51 -31.31 -6.13
CA GLN A 242 -16.42 -30.30 -6.66
C GLN A 242 -16.74 -30.50 -8.15
N VAL A 243 -15.78 -30.99 -8.93
CA VAL A 243 -16.01 -31.38 -10.34
C VAL A 243 -17.03 -32.55 -10.40
N SER A 244 -16.96 -33.44 -9.41
CA SER A 244 -17.83 -34.62 -9.31
C SER A 244 -19.22 -34.30 -8.74
N SER A 245 -19.35 -33.28 -7.92
CA SER A 245 -20.61 -32.87 -7.26
C SER A 245 -21.54 -32.01 -8.10
N GLY A 246 -21.12 -31.64 -9.33
CA GLY A 246 -21.88 -30.75 -10.21
C GLY A 246 -22.00 -29.33 -9.69
N ASN A 247 -21.13 -28.90 -8.80
CA ASN A 247 -21.05 -27.51 -8.36
C ASN A 247 -20.65 -26.61 -9.54
N LEU A 248 -21.54 -25.70 -9.92
CA LEU A 248 -21.44 -24.88 -11.12
C LEU A 248 -20.53 -23.66 -10.99
N ASN A 249 -19.91 -23.44 -9.82
CA ASN A 249 -19.00 -22.31 -9.65
C ASN A 249 -17.73 -22.53 -10.49
N PRO A 250 -17.34 -21.55 -11.33
CA PRO A 250 -16.06 -21.59 -12.02
C PRO A 250 -14.94 -21.59 -11.00
N ARG A 251 -13.81 -22.21 -11.34
CA ARG A 251 -12.65 -22.36 -10.48
C ARG A 251 -11.42 -21.67 -11.07
N LEU A 252 -10.71 -20.90 -10.23
CA LEU A 252 -9.45 -20.27 -10.57
C LEU A 252 -8.34 -20.77 -9.62
N ILE A 253 -7.23 -21.22 -10.18
CA ILE A 253 -6.02 -21.55 -9.43
C ILE A 253 -5.04 -20.39 -9.57
N VAL A 254 -4.54 -19.88 -8.44
CA VAL A 254 -3.63 -18.72 -8.40
C VAL A 254 -2.27 -19.16 -7.88
N TRP A 255 -1.24 -18.99 -8.70
CA TRP A 255 0.16 -19.14 -8.32
C TRP A 255 0.78 -17.76 -8.13
N ALA A 256 1.51 -17.58 -7.04
CA ALA A 256 2.08 -16.30 -6.64
C ALA A 256 3.15 -15.75 -7.62
N GLU A 257 3.65 -14.53 -7.36
CA GLU A 257 4.77 -13.90 -8.11
C GLU A 257 5.99 -14.82 -8.17
N SER A 258 6.66 -14.90 -9.33
CA SER A 258 7.88 -15.72 -9.55
C SER A 258 7.71 -17.23 -9.28
N SER A 259 6.49 -17.75 -9.27
CA SER A 259 6.22 -19.19 -9.12
C SER A 259 6.59 -19.99 -10.38
N SER A 260 6.66 -19.32 -11.52
CA SER A 260 7.12 -19.85 -12.80
C SER A 260 8.20 -18.96 -13.41
N GLY A 261 8.62 -19.27 -14.63
CA GLY A 261 9.58 -18.45 -15.35
C GLY A 261 10.90 -19.18 -15.66
N PHE A 262 11.76 -18.55 -16.45
CA PHE A 262 13.00 -19.13 -16.96
C PHE A 262 12.79 -20.50 -17.62
N SER A 263 13.39 -21.58 -17.12
CA SER A 263 13.19 -22.95 -17.61
C SER A 263 11.77 -23.48 -17.40
N ASN A 264 10.96 -22.81 -16.60
CA ASN A 264 9.57 -23.15 -16.30
C ASN A 264 8.58 -22.07 -16.75
N ASP A 265 8.94 -21.29 -17.78
CA ASP A 265 8.06 -20.30 -18.39
C ASP A 265 7.07 -20.99 -19.35
N PRO A 266 5.75 -20.96 -19.09
CA PRO A 266 4.75 -21.56 -19.96
C PRO A 266 4.59 -20.84 -21.30
N LEU A 267 5.08 -19.59 -21.44
CA LEU A 267 5.12 -18.86 -22.71
C LEU A 267 6.21 -19.37 -23.66
N ILE A 268 7.24 -20.04 -23.14
CA ILE A 268 8.40 -20.49 -23.92
C ILE A 268 8.45 -22.02 -24.02
N HIS A 269 8.02 -22.71 -22.97
CA HIS A 269 8.19 -24.15 -22.84
C HIS A 269 6.85 -24.91 -22.88
N ASP A 270 6.50 -25.48 -24.01
CA ASP A 270 5.29 -26.30 -24.19
C ASP A 270 5.10 -27.39 -23.12
N ARG A 271 6.21 -27.95 -22.61
CA ARG A 271 6.16 -28.93 -21.52
C ARG A 271 5.43 -28.36 -20.29
N VAL A 272 5.73 -27.10 -19.94
CA VAL A 272 5.16 -26.44 -18.77
C VAL A 272 3.67 -26.16 -19.00
N LEU A 273 3.32 -25.62 -20.17
CA LEU A 273 1.91 -25.38 -20.53
C LEU A 273 1.10 -26.70 -20.53
N LYS A 274 1.67 -27.80 -21.05
CA LYS A 274 1.02 -29.13 -21.01
C LYS A 274 0.81 -29.65 -19.59
N GLN A 275 1.77 -29.43 -18.67
CA GLN A 275 1.62 -29.82 -17.27
C GLN A 275 0.48 -29.04 -16.60
N ILE A 276 0.41 -27.72 -16.82
CA ILE A 276 -0.65 -26.85 -16.29
C ILE A 276 -2.00 -27.22 -16.91
N SER A 277 -2.05 -27.45 -18.23
CA SER A 277 -3.30 -27.87 -18.91
C SER A 277 -3.85 -29.20 -18.39
N LYS A 278 -2.96 -30.15 -18.05
CA LYS A 278 -3.37 -31.41 -17.42
C LYS A 278 -4.10 -31.18 -16.09
N GLU A 279 -3.57 -30.29 -15.25
CA GLU A 279 -4.21 -29.92 -13.98
C GLU A 279 -5.48 -29.08 -14.20
N SER A 280 -5.51 -28.23 -15.22
CA SER A 280 -6.70 -27.49 -15.63
C SER A 280 -7.84 -28.42 -16.01
N ILE A 281 -7.56 -29.47 -16.80
CA ILE A 281 -8.56 -30.52 -17.13
C ILE A 281 -9.01 -31.25 -15.87
N ARG A 282 -8.07 -31.69 -15.04
CA ARG A 282 -8.37 -32.47 -13.82
C ARG A 282 -9.26 -31.70 -12.84
N LEU A 283 -8.98 -30.40 -12.67
CA LEU A 283 -9.66 -29.51 -11.70
C LEU A 283 -10.82 -28.72 -12.32
N GLY A 284 -11.00 -28.77 -13.65
CA GLY A 284 -11.99 -27.94 -14.35
C GLY A 284 -11.76 -26.44 -14.15
N SER A 285 -10.50 -25.96 -14.13
CA SER A 285 -10.14 -24.64 -13.63
C SER A 285 -9.37 -23.78 -14.63
N TYR A 286 -9.49 -22.46 -14.47
CA TYR A 286 -8.58 -21.46 -15.01
C TYR A 286 -7.32 -21.38 -14.15
N PHE A 287 -6.24 -20.79 -14.72
CA PHE A 287 -5.02 -20.50 -13.98
C PHE A 287 -4.61 -19.05 -14.14
N LEU A 288 -4.15 -18.43 -13.05
CA LEU A 288 -3.41 -17.17 -13.05
C LEU A 288 -2.05 -17.42 -12.39
N ILE A 289 -0.98 -17.32 -13.17
CA ILE A 289 0.36 -17.73 -12.76
C ILE A 289 1.31 -16.56 -12.85
N GLY A 290 1.96 -16.23 -11.72
CA GLY A 290 3.04 -15.26 -11.66
C GLY A 290 4.38 -15.84 -12.11
N GLY A 291 5.15 -15.08 -12.87
CA GLY A 291 6.45 -15.52 -13.34
C GLY A 291 7.35 -14.36 -13.72
N ASP A 292 8.62 -14.69 -13.97
CA ASP A 292 9.61 -13.75 -14.45
C ASP A 292 10.49 -14.40 -15.52
N ARG A 293 10.92 -13.60 -16.52
CA ARG A 293 11.79 -14.08 -17.61
C ARG A 293 12.80 -13.04 -18.05
N PRO A 294 13.99 -13.45 -18.45
CA PRO A 294 14.94 -12.58 -19.13
C PRO A 294 14.43 -12.27 -20.53
N ILE A 295 14.53 -10.99 -20.95
CA ILE A 295 14.21 -10.56 -22.33
C ILE A 295 15.50 -10.34 -23.13
N ALA A 296 16.54 -9.82 -22.47
CA ALA A 296 17.86 -9.61 -23.00
C ALA A 296 18.88 -9.66 -21.86
N ASP A 297 20.16 -9.49 -22.16
CA ASP A 297 21.22 -9.58 -21.15
C ASP A 297 21.00 -8.66 -19.95
N ASN A 298 20.46 -7.47 -20.19
CA ASN A 298 20.29 -6.42 -19.18
C ASN A 298 18.84 -6.18 -18.74
N TYR A 299 17.86 -6.95 -19.25
CA TYR A 299 16.45 -6.72 -18.98
C TYR A 299 15.72 -8.01 -18.61
N PHE A 300 14.65 -7.86 -17.81
CA PHE A 300 13.71 -8.93 -17.51
C PHE A 300 12.29 -8.39 -17.40
N GLU A 301 11.32 -9.28 -17.51
CA GLU A 301 9.90 -9.01 -17.26
C GLU A 301 9.44 -9.79 -16.03
N ASN A 302 8.53 -9.15 -15.26
CA ASN A 302 7.74 -9.79 -14.22
C ASN A 302 6.27 -9.76 -14.68
N TYR A 303 5.65 -10.93 -14.76
CA TYR A 303 4.36 -11.09 -15.42
C TYR A 303 3.37 -11.94 -14.61
N GLY A 304 2.06 -11.73 -14.89
CA GLY A 304 0.97 -12.64 -14.55
C GLY A 304 0.33 -13.17 -15.84
N ILE A 305 0.32 -14.47 -16.04
CA ILE A 305 -0.26 -15.13 -17.20
C ILE A 305 -1.61 -15.71 -16.84
N PHE A 306 -2.63 -15.42 -17.66
CA PHE A 306 -3.93 -16.03 -17.53
C PHE A 306 -4.11 -17.14 -18.58
N ILE A 307 -4.42 -18.35 -18.10
CA ILE A 307 -4.60 -19.54 -18.92
C ILE A 307 -6.06 -19.97 -18.83
N SER A 308 -6.70 -20.15 -20.00
CA SER A 308 -8.07 -20.59 -20.10
C SER A 308 -8.26 -22.02 -19.58
N LYS A 309 -9.48 -22.34 -19.22
CA LYS A 309 -9.86 -23.69 -18.83
C LYS A 309 -9.62 -24.67 -19.97
N ALA A 310 -8.80 -25.69 -19.71
CA ALA A 310 -8.53 -26.74 -20.68
C ALA A 310 -9.65 -27.80 -20.66
N THR A 311 -9.87 -28.43 -21.81
CA THR A 311 -10.79 -29.56 -21.98
C THR A 311 -10.06 -30.75 -22.60
N LEU A 312 -10.68 -31.91 -22.63
CA LEU A 312 -10.08 -33.12 -23.25
C LEU A 312 -9.75 -32.92 -24.73
N ASN A 313 -10.48 -32.03 -25.41
CA ASN A 313 -10.29 -31.75 -26.82
C ASN A 313 -9.51 -30.48 -27.10
N ASN A 314 -9.23 -29.67 -26.08
CA ASN A 314 -8.50 -28.40 -26.21
C ASN A 314 -7.56 -28.19 -25.01
N SER A 315 -6.27 -28.09 -25.27
CA SER A 315 -5.30 -27.66 -24.24
C SER A 315 -5.60 -26.23 -23.84
N GLY A 316 -5.43 -25.90 -22.56
CA GLY A 316 -5.58 -24.52 -22.09
C GLY A 316 -4.70 -23.56 -22.90
N GLU A 317 -5.26 -22.44 -23.29
CA GLU A 317 -4.58 -21.41 -24.06
C GLU A 317 -4.18 -20.26 -23.15
N ILE A 318 -3.04 -19.63 -23.44
CA ILE A 318 -2.65 -18.39 -22.81
C ILE A 318 -3.51 -17.28 -23.41
N VAL A 319 -4.52 -16.83 -22.65
CA VAL A 319 -5.44 -15.77 -23.07
C VAL A 319 -4.75 -14.42 -23.09
N GLY A 320 -3.79 -14.20 -22.17
CA GLY A 320 -3.04 -12.97 -22.11
C GLY A 320 -2.08 -12.91 -20.92
N GLN A 321 -1.33 -11.83 -20.89
CA GLN A 321 -0.39 -11.54 -19.81
C GLN A 321 -0.58 -10.12 -19.30
N TYR A 322 -0.35 -9.94 -18.01
CA TYR A 322 -0.16 -8.67 -17.33
C TYR A 322 1.33 -8.49 -17.07
N LEU A 323 1.87 -7.32 -17.34
CA LEU A 323 3.24 -6.96 -16.99
C LEU A 323 3.24 -5.99 -15.82
N LYS A 324 4.09 -6.24 -14.83
CA LYS A 324 4.28 -5.37 -13.68
C LYS A 324 4.61 -3.94 -14.11
N GLN A 325 3.80 -2.97 -13.64
CA GLN A 325 3.93 -1.57 -14.02
C GLN A 325 4.87 -0.79 -13.09
N HIS A 326 4.97 -1.22 -11.81
CA HIS A 326 5.72 -0.50 -10.79
C HIS A 326 6.88 -1.35 -10.24
N PRO A 327 8.07 -1.30 -10.89
CA PRO A 327 9.24 -1.97 -10.36
C PRO A 327 9.73 -1.33 -9.06
N VAL A 328 10.26 -2.15 -8.17
CA VAL A 328 10.84 -1.73 -6.90
C VAL A 328 12.18 -1.03 -7.15
N PRO A 329 12.33 0.27 -6.79
CA PRO A 329 13.59 0.96 -6.92
C PRO A 329 14.70 0.26 -6.13
N PHE A 330 15.88 0.12 -6.71
CA PHE A 330 17.05 -0.56 -6.14
C PHE A 330 16.87 -2.06 -5.85
N GLY A 331 15.71 -2.63 -6.20
CA GLY A 331 15.43 -4.06 -6.09
C GLY A 331 15.22 -4.72 -7.44
N GLU A 332 14.51 -4.05 -8.35
CA GLU A 332 14.15 -4.55 -9.67
C GLU A 332 14.70 -3.67 -10.81
N TYR A 333 15.18 -2.49 -10.48
CA TYR A 333 15.96 -1.62 -11.37
C TYR A 333 16.81 -0.67 -10.53
N ILE A 334 17.88 -0.13 -11.14
CA ILE A 334 18.69 0.90 -10.48
C ILE A 334 18.36 2.26 -11.09
N PRO A 335 17.70 3.16 -10.32
CA PRO A 335 17.54 4.54 -10.75
C PRO A 335 18.89 5.17 -11.05
N PHE A 336 18.99 5.86 -12.21
CA PHE A 336 20.26 6.47 -12.64
C PHE A 336 21.44 5.48 -12.70
N ARG A 337 21.23 4.24 -13.14
CA ARG A 337 22.21 3.13 -13.18
C ARG A 337 23.60 3.59 -13.61
N ARG A 338 23.71 4.38 -14.68
CA ARG A 338 24.98 4.91 -15.19
C ARG A 338 25.87 5.56 -14.12
N TYR A 339 25.25 6.16 -13.08
CA TYR A 339 25.96 6.87 -12.01
C TYR A 339 26.09 6.10 -10.71
N LEU A 340 25.33 5.01 -10.55
CA LEU A 340 25.21 4.30 -9.26
C LEU A 340 25.68 2.84 -9.33
N GLU A 341 25.84 2.24 -10.52
CA GLU A 341 26.18 0.81 -10.67
C GLU A 341 27.53 0.41 -10.07
N TRP A 342 28.43 1.39 -9.84
CA TRP A 342 29.72 1.17 -9.19
C TRP A 342 29.59 0.87 -7.69
N ILE A 343 28.43 1.08 -7.08
CA ILE A 343 28.16 0.80 -5.67
C ILE A 343 28.00 -0.70 -5.47
N PRO A 344 28.89 -1.39 -4.69
CA PRO A 344 28.94 -2.84 -4.65
C PRO A 344 27.62 -3.55 -4.34
N PRO A 345 26.78 -3.12 -3.35
CA PRO A 345 25.50 -3.75 -3.07
C PRO A 345 24.53 -3.76 -4.27
N LEU A 346 24.62 -2.81 -5.19
CA LEU A 346 23.74 -2.73 -6.36
C LEU A 346 24.06 -3.80 -7.42
N SER A 347 25.19 -4.50 -7.32
CA SER A 347 25.50 -5.67 -8.17
C SER A 347 24.50 -6.82 -7.98
N LEU A 348 23.70 -6.81 -6.91
CA LEU A 348 22.60 -7.76 -6.70
C LEU A 348 21.43 -7.52 -7.65
N VAL A 349 21.38 -6.36 -8.33
CA VAL A 349 20.37 -6.01 -9.34
C VAL A 349 21.04 -5.95 -10.73
N PRO A 350 21.37 -7.10 -11.30
CA PRO A 350 22.16 -7.15 -12.55
C PRO A 350 21.35 -6.70 -13.78
N ARG A 351 20.02 -6.74 -13.71
CA ARG A 351 19.11 -6.42 -14.81
C ARG A 351 18.06 -5.41 -14.35
N ASP A 352 17.58 -4.59 -15.29
CA ASP A 352 16.45 -3.69 -15.04
C ASP A 352 15.14 -4.32 -15.53
N MET A 353 14.08 -4.19 -14.73
CA MET A 353 12.75 -4.68 -15.09
C MET A 353 12.13 -3.79 -16.18
N ILE A 354 11.59 -4.40 -17.23
CA ILE A 354 10.73 -3.75 -18.21
C ILE A 354 9.37 -3.50 -17.58
N ARG A 355 8.89 -2.26 -17.67
CA ARG A 355 7.60 -1.85 -17.09
C ARG A 355 6.44 -2.16 -18.02
N GLY A 356 5.37 -2.70 -17.48
CA GLY A 356 4.05 -2.66 -18.10
C GLY A 356 3.48 -1.23 -18.14
N ASN A 357 2.50 -1.00 -18.96
CA ASN A 357 1.91 0.32 -19.19
C ASN A 357 0.37 0.36 -19.07
N GLU A 358 -0.27 -0.79 -18.89
CA GLU A 358 -1.73 -0.89 -18.84
C GLU A 358 -2.22 -1.96 -17.85
N GLU A 359 -3.42 -1.74 -17.32
CA GLU A 359 -4.16 -2.74 -16.57
C GLU A 359 -4.67 -3.83 -17.52
N LYS A 360 -4.75 -5.07 -17.03
CA LYS A 360 -5.36 -6.18 -17.76
C LYS A 360 -6.59 -6.69 -17.01
N ILE A 361 -7.63 -6.95 -17.80
CA ILE A 361 -8.85 -7.59 -17.33
C ILE A 361 -8.94 -8.96 -18.00
N PHE A 362 -9.00 -10.01 -17.20
CA PHE A 362 -9.26 -11.37 -17.65
C PHE A 362 -10.68 -11.76 -17.29
N ILE A 363 -11.31 -12.54 -18.16
CA ILE A 363 -12.73 -12.90 -18.02
C ILE A 363 -12.83 -14.40 -17.74
N ILE A 364 -13.54 -14.73 -16.66
CA ILE A 364 -14.03 -16.09 -16.37
C ILE A 364 -15.35 -16.23 -17.13
N GLU A 365 -15.35 -17.02 -18.18
CA GLU A 365 -16.43 -17.02 -19.18
C GLU A 365 -17.78 -17.48 -18.62
N GLU A 366 -17.80 -18.51 -17.75
CA GLU A 366 -19.01 -19.12 -17.23
C GLU A 366 -19.94 -18.11 -16.54
N ASN A 367 -19.37 -17.22 -15.71
CA ASN A 367 -20.13 -16.25 -14.93
C ASN A 367 -19.85 -14.81 -15.37
N ASN A 368 -19.08 -14.62 -16.45
CA ASN A 368 -18.65 -13.32 -16.95
C ASN A 368 -18.00 -12.45 -15.84
N ILE A 369 -17.19 -13.09 -14.96
CA ILE A 369 -16.49 -12.44 -13.87
C ILE A 369 -15.19 -11.85 -14.40
N LYS A 370 -14.96 -10.57 -14.10
CA LYS A 370 -13.78 -9.81 -14.53
C LYS A 370 -12.76 -9.72 -13.42
N ILE A 371 -11.60 -10.35 -13.61
CA ILE A 371 -10.49 -10.32 -12.67
C ILE A 371 -9.35 -9.45 -13.19
N SER A 372 -8.65 -8.77 -12.29
CA SER A 372 -7.44 -8.01 -12.63
C SER A 372 -6.29 -8.39 -11.71
N PRO A 373 -5.15 -8.83 -12.26
CA PRO A 373 -3.94 -9.01 -11.48
C PRO A 373 -3.22 -7.68 -11.25
N VAL A 374 -2.52 -7.60 -10.12
CA VAL A 374 -1.43 -6.67 -9.86
C VAL A 374 -0.28 -7.43 -9.22
N ILE A 375 0.96 -6.96 -9.39
CA ILE A 375 2.13 -7.74 -8.98
C ILE A 375 2.89 -7.02 -7.86
N SER A 376 3.08 -7.74 -6.73
CA SER A 376 3.97 -7.38 -5.63
C SER A 376 3.70 -5.99 -5.06
N PHE A 377 4.70 -5.13 -5.05
CA PHE A 377 4.64 -3.79 -4.48
C PHE A 377 3.50 -2.92 -5.03
N GLU A 378 2.99 -3.20 -6.24
CA GLU A 378 1.80 -2.52 -6.81
C GLU A 378 0.57 -2.67 -5.92
N GLY A 379 0.40 -3.82 -5.26
CA GLY A 379 -0.70 -4.08 -4.34
C GLY A 379 -0.72 -3.15 -3.12
N SER A 380 0.39 -2.50 -2.79
CA SER A 380 0.45 -1.48 -1.75
C SER A 380 -0.04 -0.10 -2.20
N PHE A 381 -0.07 0.15 -3.50
CA PHE A 381 -0.50 1.44 -4.07
C PHE A 381 -1.98 1.40 -4.43
N GLU A 382 -2.74 2.25 -3.80
CA GLU A 382 -4.18 2.41 -4.07
C GLU A 382 -4.51 2.68 -5.55
N ARG A 383 -3.64 3.42 -6.25
CA ARG A 383 -3.88 3.85 -7.64
C ARG A 383 -3.92 2.70 -8.64
N TYR A 384 -3.12 1.63 -8.46
CA TYR A 384 -3.15 0.48 -9.37
C TYR A 384 -4.44 -0.31 -9.20
N ILE A 385 -4.83 -0.60 -7.95
CA ILE A 385 -6.10 -1.26 -7.64
C ILE A 385 -7.28 -0.44 -8.17
N ARG A 386 -7.28 0.87 -7.90
CA ARG A 386 -8.34 1.77 -8.36
C ARG A 386 -8.45 1.80 -9.89
N ARG A 387 -7.33 1.86 -10.62
CA ARG A 387 -7.35 1.85 -12.10
C ARG A 387 -7.91 0.53 -12.63
N SER A 388 -7.51 -0.61 -12.05
CA SER A 388 -8.11 -1.91 -12.38
C SER A 388 -9.63 -1.91 -12.21
N VAL A 389 -10.14 -1.34 -11.11
CA VAL A 389 -11.59 -1.22 -10.86
C VAL A 389 -12.26 -0.25 -11.85
N GLN A 390 -11.61 0.85 -12.22
CA GLN A 390 -12.11 1.77 -13.25
C GLN A 390 -12.18 1.09 -14.62
N SER A 391 -11.23 0.21 -14.94
CA SER A 391 -11.21 -0.61 -16.16
C SER A 391 -12.21 -1.78 -16.12
N GLY A 392 -12.93 -1.95 -15.01
CA GLY A 392 -14.04 -2.90 -14.90
C GLY A 392 -13.74 -4.16 -14.10
N ALA A 393 -12.61 -4.24 -13.37
CA ALA A 393 -12.34 -5.37 -12.49
C ALA A 393 -13.43 -5.51 -11.41
N GLU A 394 -13.90 -6.73 -11.21
CA GLU A 394 -14.87 -7.12 -10.20
C GLU A 394 -14.21 -7.86 -9.04
N LEU A 395 -13.00 -8.35 -9.27
CA LEU A 395 -12.15 -9.04 -8.30
C LEU A 395 -10.69 -8.69 -8.58
N ILE A 396 -9.88 -8.54 -7.53
CA ILE A 396 -8.46 -8.19 -7.63
C ILE A 396 -7.61 -9.36 -7.16
N VAL A 397 -6.56 -9.68 -7.90
CA VAL A 397 -5.59 -10.71 -7.52
C VAL A 397 -4.21 -10.06 -7.39
N ILE A 398 -3.66 -10.06 -6.18
CA ILE A 398 -2.31 -9.58 -5.89
C ILE A 398 -1.38 -10.78 -5.90
N LEU A 399 -0.47 -10.84 -6.87
CA LEU A 399 0.59 -11.86 -6.95
C LEU A 399 1.85 -11.29 -6.31
N THR A 400 2.35 -11.87 -5.20
CA THR A 400 3.48 -11.29 -4.48
C THR A 400 4.52 -12.30 -4.03
N ASN A 401 5.75 -11.80 -3.87
CA ASN A 401 6.84 -12.53 -3.25
C ASN A 401 7.36 -11.71 -2.05
N GLN A 402 7.11 -12.21 -0.85
CA GLN A 402 7.46 -11.55 0.41
C GLN A 402 8.63 -12.23 1.14
N ALA A 403 9.36 -13.13 0.47
CA ALA A 403 10.49 -13.84 1.06
C ALA A 403 11.54 -12.89 1.67
N SER A 404 11.67 -11.69 1.10
CA SER A 404 12.62 -10.67 1.56
C SER A 404 12.20 -9.94 2.83
N TYR A 405 11.00 -10.15 3.36
CA TYR A 405 10.54 -9.48 4.58
C TYR A 405 10.90 -10.25 5.87
N GLY A 406 11.34 -11.50 5.73
CA GLY A 406 11.66 -12.35 6.87
C GLY A 406 10.45 -12.57 7.79
N GLU A 407 10.70 -12.84 9.06
CA GLU A 407 9.67 -12.99 10.11
C GLU A 407 9.22 -11.63 10.70
N SER A 408 9.47 -10.53 10.00
CA SER A 408 9.01 -9.21 10.42
C SER A 408 7.50 -9.04 10.23
N GLY A 409 6.90 -8.04 10.87
CA GLY A 409 5.48 -7.69 10.67
C GLY A 409 5.13 -7.13 9.29
N MET A 410 6.08 -7.07 8.34
CA MET A 410 5.84 -6.43 7.03
C MET A 410 4.84 -7.21 6.16
N SER A 411 4.78 -8.55 6.26
CA SER A 411 3.75 -9.32 5.56
C SER A 411 2.35 -8.95 6.08
N ASP A 412 2.16 -8.85 7.40
CA ASP A 412 0.89 -8.40 7.99
C ASP A 412 0.56 -6.94 7.64
N GLN A 413 1.57 -6.06 7.55
CA GLN A 413 1.38 -4.68 7.09
C GLN A 413 0.94 -4.64 5.63
N PHE A 414 1.44 -5.55 4.77
CA PHE A 414 0.99 -5.63 3.39
C PHE A 414 -0.46 -6.12 3.31
N ILE A 415 -0.84 -7.09 4.13
CA ILE A 415 -2.25 -7.51 4.27
C ILE A 415 -3.13 -6.31 4.69
N LEU A 416 -2.69 -5.46 5.65
CA LEU A 416 -3.44 -4.25 6.01
C LEU A 416 -3.66 -3.30 4.82
N MET A 417 -2.65 -3.09 3.98
CA MET A 417 -2.81 -2.26 2.78
C MET A 417 -3.76 -2.90 1.78
N SER A 418 -3.68 -4.22 1.59
CA SER A 418 -4.61 -4.97 0.74
C SER A 418 -6.06 -4.87 1.27
N ARG A 419 -6.26 -4.93 2.58
CA ARG A 419 -7.56 -4.74 3.25
C ARG A 419 -8.12 -3.32 3.00
N ALA A 420 -7.28 -2.30 3.17
CA ALA A 420 -7.66 -0.91 2.89
C ALA A 420 -8.09 -0.73 1.42
N ASN A 421 -7.34 -1.32 0.49
CA ASN A 421 -7.64 -1.28 -0.94
C ASN A 421 -8.91 -2.05 -1.29
N ALA A 422 -9.16 -3.22 -0.67
CA ALA A 422 -10.36 -4.02 -0.84
C ALA A 422 -11.62 -3.20 -0.47
N ILE A 423 -11.65 -2.62 0.74
CA ILE A 423 -12.77 -1.81 1.22
C ILE A 423 -12.97 -0.56 0.36
N SER A 424 -11.89 0.16 0.05
CA SER A 424 -11.94 1.43 -0.67
C SER A 424 -12.58 1.27 -2.04
N ASN A 425 -12.36 0.13 -2.68
CA ASN A 425 -12.87 -0.17 -4.02
C ASN A 425 -14.08 -1.10 -4.04
N TYR A 426 -14.50 -1.61 -2.88
CA TYR A 426 -15.56 -2.62 -2.75
C TYR A 426 -15.30 -3.84 -3.64
N ARG A 427 -14.11 -4.43 -3.51
CA ARG A 427 -13.67 -5.63 -4.25
C ARG A 427 -13.06 -6.63 -3.30
N ASP A 428 -13.50 -7.89 -3.42
CA ASP A 428 -12.75 -8.96 -2.78
C ASP A 428 -11.34 -9.02 -3.38
N VAL A 429 -10.36 -9.30 -2.52
CA VAL A 429 -8.95 -9.34 -2.91
C VAL A 429 -8.38 -10.70 -2.57
N VAL A 430 -7.77 -11.32 -3.57
CA VAL A 430 -6.92 -12.51 -3.43
C VAL A 430 -5.48 -12.03 -3.32
N HIS A 431 -4.87 -12.23 -2.15
CA HIS A 431 -3.47 -11.89 -1.90
C HIS A 431 -2.66 -13.19 -1.88
N ALA A 432 -2.02 -13.51 -2.99
CA ALA A 432 -1.26 -14.75 -3.17
C ALA A 432 0.24 -14.50 -3.01
N ALA A 433 0.86 -15.09 -2.00
CA ALA A 433 2.28 -14.95 -1.69
C ALA A 433 3.03 -16.28 -1.90
N ILE A 434 4.31 -16.22 -2.30
CA ILE A 434 5.18 -17.42 -2.37
C ILE A 434 5.51 -17.94 -0.96
N THR A 435 5.96 -17.05 -0.09
CA THR A 435 6.59 -17.36 1.21
C THR A 435 5.99 -16.53 2.33
N GLY A 436 5.40 -15.39 1.99
CA GLY A 436 4.67 -14.53 2.91
C GLY A 436 3.33 -15.12 3.31
N LYS A 437 2.47 -14.29 3.87
CA LYS A 437 1.09 -14.69 4.15
C LYS A 437 0.23 -14.49 2.91
N SER A 438 -0.39 -15.56 2.45
CA SER A 438 -1.49 -15.47 1.48
C SER A 438 -2.80 -15.25 2.23
N ALA A 439 -3.76 -14.55 1.61
CA ALA A 439 -5.03 -14.25 2.24
C ALA A 439 -6.15 -13.99 1.24
N PHE A 440 -7.38 -14.31 1.65
CA PHE A 440 -8.62 -13.87 1.02
C PHE A 440 -9.25 -12.75 1.84
N ILE A 441 -9.56 -11.63 1.22
CA ILE A 441 -9.93 -10.39 1.90
C ILE A 441 -11.25 -9.86 1.35
N SER A 442 -12.19 -9.60 2.25
CA SER A 442 -13.51 -9.03 1.94
C SER A 442 -13.44 -7.58 1.47
N GLY A 443 -14.08 -7.27 0.35
CA GLY A 443 -14.33 -5.90 -0.10
C GLY A 443 -15.42 -5.18 0.71
N ILE A 444 -16.19 -5.92 1.50
CA ILE A 444 -17.28 -5.35 2.31
C ILE A 444 -16.73 -4.63 3.55
N ASN A 445 -15.83 -5.26 4.28
CA ASN A 445 -15.35 -4.74 5.57
C ASN A 445 -13.85 -4.94 5.81
N GLY A 446 -13.14 -5.52 4.83
CA GLY A 446 -11.72 -5.83 4.94
C GLY A 446 -11.41 -6.99 5.87
N GLU A 447 -12.39 -7.82 6.20
CA GLU A 447 -12.16 -9.05 6.94
C GLU A 447 -11.29 -10.01 6.13
N VAL A 448 -10.41 -10.73 6.82
CA VAL A 448 -9.62 -11.82 6.23
C VAL A 448 -10.40 -13.09 6.44
N TYR A 449 -10.90 -13.70 5.35
CA TYR A 449 -11.67 -14.94 5.42
C TYR A 449 -10.80 -16.12 5.82
N SER A 450 -9.62 -16.23 5.19
CA SER A 450 -8.60 -17.21 5.52
C SER A 450 -7.21 -16.69 5.17
N SER A 451 -6.20 -17.20 5.83
CA SER A 451 -4.80 -16.87 5.55
C SER A 451 -3.88 -18.07 5.80
N THR A 452 -2.78 -18.12 5.07
CA THR A 452 -1.71 -19.09 5.30
C THR A 452 -0.69 -18.55 6.31
N GLU A 453 0.17 -19.43 6.79
CA GLU A 453 1.31 -19.03 7.64
C GLU A 453 2.55 -18.66 6.82
N LEU A 454 3.46 -17.89 7.46
CA LEU A 454 4.76 -17.55 6.88
C LEU A 454 5.63 -18.80 6.68
N PHE A 455 6.39 -18.83 5.60
CA PHE A 455 7.39 -19.86 5.30
C PHE A 455 6.86 -21.29 5.24
N THR A 456 5.56 -21.44 4.94
CA THR A 456 4.91 -22.75 4.74
C THR A 456 4.60 -22.99 3.28
N ALA A 457 4.63 -24.25 2.87
CA ALA A 457 4.04 -24.71 1.61
C ALA A 457 2.61 -25.12 1.92
N ASP A 458 1.62 -24.39 1.40
CA ASP A 458 0.21 -24.55 1.79
C ASP A 458 -0.75 -24.14 0.67
N THR A 459 -2.01 -24.53 0.80
CA THR A 459 -3.10 -24.12 -0.09
C THR A 459 -4.27 -23.61 0.71
N SER A 460 -4.91 -22.56 0.22
CA SER A 460 -6.16 -22.05 0.78
C SER A 460 -7.18 -21.87 -0.33
N THR A 461 -8.44 -22.24 -0.06
CA THR A 461 -9.52 -22.16 -1.05
C THR A 461 -10.75 -21.52 -0.43
N GLU A 462 -11.29 -20.51 -1.14
CA GLU A 462 -12.49 -19.78 -0.73
C GLU A 462 -13.40 -19.51 -1.92
N VAL A 463 -14.68 -19.30 -1.65
CA VAL A 463 -15.65 -18.83 -2.63
C VAL A 463 -15.83 -17.33 -2.46
N LEU A 464 -15.45 -16.56 -3.47
CA LEU A 464 -15.51 -15.11 -3.46
C LEU A 464 -16.63 -14.59 -4.34
N ASN A 465 -17.13 -13.39 -3.98
CA ASN A 465 -18.14 -12.69 -4.74
C ASN A 465 -17.53 -11.68 -5.72
N ALA A 466 -18.10 -11.58 -6.90
CA ALA A 466 -17.76 -10.55 -7.86
C ALA A 466 -18.68 -9.33 -7.67
N TYR A 467 -18.08 -8.16 -7.48
CA TYR A 467 -18.82 -6.91 -7.26
C TYR A 467 -18.60 -5.93 -8.40
N SER A 468 -19.69 -5.40 -8.98
CA SER A 468 -19.63 -4.35 -10.01
C SER A 468 -19.78 -2.93 -9.44
N TYR A 469 -20.25 -2.80 -8.20
CA TYR A 469 -20.46 -1.52 -7.53
C TYR A 469 -19.19 -0.66 -7.50
N LYS A 470 -19.32 0.65 -7.76
CA LYS A 470 -18.24 1.63 -7.69
C LYS A 470 -18.44 2.56 -6.50
N THR A 471 -17.46 2.62 -5.61
CA THR A 471 -17.45 3.53 -4.47
C THR A 471 -17.18 4.97 -4.91
N ILE A 472 -17.46 5.96 -4.06
CA ILE A 472 -17.10 7.36 -4.32
C ILE A 472 -15.59 7.46 -4.56
N TYR A 473 -14.79 6.79 -3.72
CA TYR A 473 -13.34 6.76 -3.89
C TYR A 473 -12.92 6.14 -5.23
N SER A 474 -13.48 5.00 -5.64
CA SER A 474 -13.11 4.36 -6.91
C SER A 474 -13.39 5.26 -8.13
N ILE A 475 -14.40 6.13 -8.04
CA ILE A 475 -14.74 7.11 -9.09
C ILE A 475 -13.81 8.34 -9.01
N TRP A 476 -13.72 8.99 -7.85
CA TRP A 476 -13.11 10.32 -7.70
C TRP A 476 -11.67 10.30 -7.17
N GLY A 477 -11.19 9.16 -6.61
CA GLY A 477 -9.83 9.01 -6.05
C GLY A 477 -9.60 9.94 -4.87
N ASN A 478 -8.46 10.57 -4.84
CA ASN A 478 -8.01 11.44 -3.74
C ASN A 478 -8.60 12.86 -3.80
N TYR A 479 -9.88 12.98 -4.18
CA TYR A 479 -10.56 14.27 -4.38
C TYR A 479 -10.54 15.16 -3.12
N LEU A 480 -10.65 14.56 -1.91
CA LEU A 480 -10.61 15.31 -0.66
C LEU A 480 -9.28 16.03 -0.50
N ASN A 481 -8.17 15.34 -0.82
CA ASN A 481 -6.84 15.93 -0.78
C ASN A 481 -6.73 17.13 -1.72
N TYR A 482 -7.21 17.01 -2.96
CA TYR A 482 -7.19 18.10 -3.93
C TYR A 482 -8.07 19.29 -3.51
N ILE A 483 -9.24 19.02 -2.93
CA ILE A 483 -10.11 20.07 -2.37
C ILE A 483 -9.39 20.81 -1.24
N MET A 484 -8.76 20.11 -0.29
CA MET A 484 -8.08 20.73 0.85
C MET A 484 -6.86 21.55 0.41
N ILE A 485 -6.09 21.06 -0.55
CA ILE A 485 -4.99 21.83 -1.15
C ILE A 485 -5.52 23.10 -1.81
N SER A 486 -6.60 23.01 -2.58
CA SER A 486 -7.20 24.17 -3.27
C SER A 486 -7.72 25.21 -2.27
N LEU A 487 -8.44 24.79 -1.23
CA LEU A 487 -8.94 25.67 -0.18
C LEU A 487 -7.80 26.36 0.59
N GLY A 488 -6.76 25.61 0.95
CA GLY A 488 -5.59 26.18 1.62
C GLY A 488 -4.84 27.18 0.75
N LEU A 489 -4.70 26.90 -0.54
CA LEU A 489 -4.05 27.81 -1.49
C LEU A 489 -4.87 29.10 -1.70
N ILE A 490 -6.19 28.99 -1.88
CA ILE A 490 -7.10 30.16 -1.99
C ILE A 490 -6.99 31.03 -0.73
N TYR A 491 -6.99 30.42 0.44
CA TYR A 491 -6.84 31.16 1.69
C TYR A 491 -5.48 31.84 1.77
N PHE A 492 -4.40 31.14 1.44
CA PHE A 492 -3.04 31.67 1.47
C PHE A 492 -2.88 32.88 0.53
N LEU A 493 -3.39 32.79 -0.70
CA LEU A 493 -3.33 33.87 -1.68
C LEU A 493 -4.19 35.08 -1.26
N ARG A 494 -5.35 34.85 -0.66
CA ARG A 494 -6.29 35.92 -0.31
C ARG A 494 -5.92 36.69 0.97
N PHE A 495 -5.28 36.01 1.92
CA PHE A 495 -5.02 36.53 3.26
C PHE A 495 -3.55 36.50 3.66
N GLY A 496 -2.69 35.80 2.94
CA GLY A 496 -1.25 35.72 3.22
C GLY A 496 -0.48 37.02 2.90
N GLU A 497 -0.94 37.77 1.93
CA GLU A 497 -0.29 39.05 1.53
C GLU A 497 -0.64 40.22 2.46
N ASN A 498 -1.70 40.17 3.23
CA ASN A 498 -2.18 41.32 4.04
C ASN A 498 -1.46 41.53 5.37
N LYS A 499 -0.57 40.63 5.79
CA LYS A 499 0.36 40.89 6.90
C LYS A 499 1.70 41.33 6.32
N LYS A 500 1.86 42.63 6.03
CA LYS A 500 3.18 43.28 5.82
C LYS A 500 4.12 42.76 6.91
N PHE A 501 5.13 42.05 6.51
CA PHE A 501 6.21 41.55 7.37
C PHE A 501 6.79 42.71 8.14
N ASN A 502 6.46 42.86 9.41
CA ASN A 502 7.03 43.90 10.24
C ASN A 502 8.46 43.48 10.63
N HIS A 503 9.41 43.70 9.72
CA HIS A 503 10.85 43.39 9.86
C HIS A 503 11.48 43.95 11.13
N LYS A 504 10.80 44.86 11.83
CA LYS A 504 11.30 45.45 13.09
C LYS A 504 11.31 44.48 14.26
N ASN A 505 10.42 43.47 14.29
CA ASN A 505 10.36 42.56 15.43
C ASN A 505 11.39 41.41 15.37
N ILE A 506 11.86 41.01 14.18
CA ILE A 506 12.90 39.99 14.05
C ILE A 506 14.29 40.57 14.37
N ALA A 507 14.57 41.81 13.98
CA ALA A 507 15.83 42.49 14.33
C ALA A 507 15.97 42.69 15.83
N ASN A 508 14.88 42.99 16.56
CA ASN A 508 14.92 43.19 18.01
C ASN A 508 15.13 41.90 18.81
N HIS A 509 14.68 40.75 18.31
CA HIS A 509 14.95 39.46 18.95
C HIS A 509 16.35 38.91 18.69
N ILE A 510 16.97 39.25 17.55
CA ILE A 510 18.33 38.82 17.24
C ILE A 510 19.38 39.69 17.96
N PHE A 511 19.05 40.94 18.29
CA PHE A 511 19.98 41.89 18.91
C PHE A 511 19.80 42.03 20.43
N SER A 512 18.72 41.52 21.05
CA SER A 512 18.53 41.55 22.51
C SER A 512 19.40 40.52 23.27
N ASP A 513 19.81 39.44 22.64
CA ASP A 513 20.67 38.41 23.27
C ASP A 513 22.18 38.71 23.22
N ARG A 514 22.61 39.85 22.68
CA ARG A 514 24.05 40.26 22.69
C ARG A 514 24.40 41.30 23.76
N ARG A 515 23.51 41.59 24.71
CA ARG A 515 23.80 42.52 25.82
C ARG A 515 23.72 41.90 27.20
N ALA A 516 23.86 40.60 27.30
CA ALA A 516 24.01 39.90 28.58
C ALA A 516 25.18 38.92 28.48
N ILE A 517 26.37 39.45 28.32
CA ILE A 517 27.67 38.87 28.71
C ILE A 517 28.48 40.01 29.27
#